data_e0be47f895b3e8ad426a2ed0ee27e4cd
#
_entry.id   e0be47f895b3e8ad426a2ed0ee27e4cd
#
_cell.length_a   1.000
_cell.length_b   1.000
_cell.length_c   1.000
_cell.angle_alpha   90.00
_cell.angle_beta   90.00
_cell.angle_gamma   90.00
#
_symmetry.space_group_name_H-M   'P 1'
#
loop_
_entity.id
_entity.type
_entity.pdbx_description
1 polymer ?
#
loop_
_entity_poly.entity_id
_entity_poly.type
_entity_poly.pdbx_seq_one_letter_code
_entity_poly.pdbx_strand_id
1 'polypeptide(L)'
;MAVRSTDVPPRLLINSAVGNGVKSVMGMTMTQKILAAHAGLDKVEAGQLIKCKLDMVLGNDVTTPVAINEFEKAGFTSVFDKNKISIVLDHFTPNKDIKSAANSLQCRTFAGKYDIKNYYDVGDMGIEHALLPEKGIVASGECIIGADSHTCTYGALGAFSTGVGSTDMCAGMATGEAWFKVPSAIKFNLTGKLNEYVMGKDVILHIIGMIGVDGALYKSMEFMGEGLKSLSMDDRLSMANMAIEAGAKNGIFAVDDITVEYQKGRVDREYKVYDADEDAVYEAVYDIDLSQIKPTVSFPHLPENTRTPDNWGEVAIQQVVIGSCTNGRLEDMAMAAKVLEGKHIAKGVRCIVIPATQQVYLDCIKLGYMETFINAGCAVSTPTCGPCLGGHMGILAKGERAVATTNRNFVGRMGHPESEVYLASPAVAAASAVTGKISQPVEIM
;
A
#
# COMPACT_ATOMS: atom_id res chain seq x y z
N MET A 1 30.30 -5.06 -1.47
CA MET A 1 30.30 -3.96 -0.49
C MET A 1 29.40 -2.88 -1.05
N ALA A 2 28.15 -2.80 -0.57
CA ALA A 2 27.22 -1.74 -0.96
C ALA A 2 27.60 -0.48 -0.19
N VAL A 3 27.93 0.58 -0.90
CA VAL A 3 28.15 1.90 -0.33
C VAL A 3 26.76 2.45 0.03
N ARG A 4 26.46 2.56 1.32
CA ARG A 4 25.29 3.32 1.79
C ARG A 4 25.52 4.78 1.44
N SER A 5 24.81 5.27 0.42
CA SER A 5 24.82 6.68 0.08
C SER A 5 23.73 7.37 0.89
N THR A 6 24.05 7.97 2.01
CA THR A 6 23.35 9.15 2.54
C THR A 6 24.12 9.74 3.70
N ASP A 7 24.66 10.92 3.49
CA ASP A 7 25.18 11.78 4.56
C ASP A 7 24.10 12.71 5.11
N VAL A 8 22.96 12.16 5.54
CA VAL A 8 22.00 12.88 6.38
C VAL A 8 21.80 12.04 7.63
N PRO A 9 22.56 12.32 8.71
CA PRO A 9 22.31 11.62 9.96
C PRO A 9 20.92 12.01 10.48
N PRO A 10 20.15 11.03 11.01
CA PRO A 10 18.89 11.34 11.69
C PRO A 10 19.17 12.34 12.83
N ARG A 11 18.36 13.38 12.94
CA ARG A 11 18.34 14.16 14.17
C ARG A 11 17.76 13.28 15.27
N LEU A 12 18.63 12.51 15.94
CA LEU A 12 18.27 11.81 17.16
C LEU A 12 17.95 12.85 18.23
N LEU A 13 16.67 13.09 18.47
CA LEU A 13 16.22 13.82 19.65
C LEU A 13 16.33 12.87 20.85
N ILE A 14 17.57 12.65 21.33
CA ILE A 14 17.77 12.00 22.63
C ILE A 14 17.39 13.03 23.69
N ASN A 15 16.13 13.02 24.13
CA ASN A 15 15.73 13.71 25.34
C ASN A 15 16.30 12.96 26.55
N SER A 16 17.54 13.24 26.91
CA SER A 16 18.12 12.87 28.20
C SER A 16 17.60 13.84 29.30
N ALA A 17 16.33 13.69 29.65
CA ALA A 17 15.79 14.32 30.85
C ALA A 17 15.63 13.26 31.94
N VAL A 18 16.73 12.91 32.58
CA VAL A 18 16.69 12.38 33.96
C VAL A 18 16.65 13.59 34.88
N GLY A 19 15.45 14.07 35.17
CA GLY A 19 15.16 15.16 36.11
C GLY A 19 13.92 14.79 36.91
N ASN A 20 14.07 14.65 38.22
CA ASN A 20 12.99 14.46 39.17
C ASN A 20 12.00 15.63 39.10
N GLY A 21 10.71 15.34 38.91
CA GLY A 21 9.63 16.22 39.22
C GLY A 21 8.77 16.65 38.04
N VAL A 22 7.49 16.24 38.08
CA VAL A 22 6.39 16.56 37.16
C VAL A 22 6.59 15.92 35.79
N LYS A 23 5.95 14.76 35.54
CA LYS A 23 5.74 14.25 34.18
C LYS A 23 4.99 15.35 33.41
N SER A 24 5.70 16.11 32.57
CA SER A 24 5.03 16.92 31.55
C SER A 24 4.18 15.97 30.72
N VAL A 25 2.92 16.30 30.57
CA VAL A 25 2.00 15.50 29.75
C VAL A 25 2.48 15.68 28.31
N MET A 26 3.35 14.78 27.82
CA MET A 26 3.84 14.82 26.43
C MET A 26 2.66 14.64 25.49
N GLY A 27 2.65 15.35 24.36
CA GLY A 27 1.63 15.26 23.35
C GLY A 27 1.60 13.90 22.64
N MET A 28 0.50 13.60 21.99
CA MET A 28 0.26 12.36 21.26
C MET A 28 0.46 12.53 19.75
N THR A 29 0.98 11.52 19.10
CA THR A 29 1.04 11.41 17.64
C THR A 29 -0.35 11.12 17.06
N MET A 30 -0.51 11.22 15.73
CA MET A 30 -1.79 10.90 15.06
C MET A 30 -2.27 9.49 15.42
N THR A 31 -1.39 8.50 15.28
CA THR A 31 -1.69 7.10 15.61
C THR A 31 -2.08 6.90 17.06
N GLN A 32 -1.39 7.54 17.99
CA GLN A 32 -1.74 7.46 19.42
C GLN A 32 -3.14 8.05 19.71
N LYS A 33 -3.51 9.16 19.10
CA LYS A 33 -4.84 9.77 19.28
C LYS A 33 -5.96 8.88 18.76
N ILE A 34 -5.78 8.26 17.59
CA ILE A 34 -6.75 7.32 17.03
C ILE A 34 -6.92 6.12 17.96
N LEU A 35 -5.81 5.51 18.37
CA LEU A 35 -5.84 4.34 19.26
C LEU A 35 -6.43 4.67 20.64
N ALA A 36 -6.11 5.82 21.22
CA ALA A 36 -6.69 6.28 22.48
C ALA A 36 -8.22 6.40 22.38
N ALA A 37 -8.71 7.06 21.32
CA ALA A 37 -10.14 7.22 21.08
C ALA A 37 -10.88 5.86 20.95
N HIS A 38 -10.29 4.91 20.24
CA HIS A 38 -10.88 3.58 20.03
C HIS A 38 -10.75 2.66 21.25
N ALA A 39 -9.82 2.96 22.16
CA ALA A 39 -9.70 2.30 23.46
C ALA A 39 -10.58 2.94 24.54
N GLY A 40 -11.22 4.08 24.27
CA GLY A 40 -11.97 4.84 25.25
C GLY A 40 -11.08 5.48 26.34
N LEU A 41 -9.86 5.84 25.97
CA LEU A 41 -8.86 6.44 26.84
C LEU A 41 -8.58 7.88 26.41
N ASP A 42 -8.33 8.75 27.38
CA ASP A 42 -7.94 10.15 27.08
C ASP A 42 -6.52 10.21 26.49
N LYS A 43 -5.65 9.27 26.87
CA LYS A 43 -4.26 9.23 26.45
C LYS A 43 -3.71 7.80 26.43
N VAL A 44 -2.77 7.55 25.50
CA VAL A 44 -1.96 6.34 25.45
C VAL A 44 -0.49 6.68 25.24
N GLU A 45 0.39 5.76 25.63
CA GLU A 45 1.84 5.88 25.47
C GLU A 45 2.39 4.73 24.62
N ALA A 46 3.49 4.96 23.90
CA ALA A 46 4.17 3.92 23.14
C ALA A 46 4.55 2.74 24.05
N GLY A 47 4.29 1.52 23.57
CA GLY A 47 4.51 0.29 24.34
C GLY A 47 3.33 -0.15 25.22
N GLN A 48 2.33 0.70 25.46
CA GLN A 48 1.14 0.34 26.24
C GLN A 48 0.31 -0.72 25.48
N LEU A 49 -0.16 -1.75 26.19
CA LEU A 49 -1.08 -2.71 25.64
C LEU A 49 -2.53 -2.24 25.87
N ILE A 50 -3.29 -2.10 24.80
CA ILE A 50 -4.67 -1.59 24.83
C ILE A 50 -5.58 -2.47 23.98
N LYS A 51 -6.88 -2.43 24.30
CA LYS A 51 -7.93 -3.04 23.48
C LYS A 51 -8.74 -1.95 22.80
N CYS A 52 -8.83 -1.99 21.47
CA CYS A 52 -9.54 -1.01 20.67
C CYS A 52 -10.79 -1.60 20.02
N LYS A 53 -11.83 -0.80 19.89
CA LYS A 53 -12.96 -1.07 19.01
C LYS A 53 -12.54 -0.89 17.56
N LEU A 54 -13.09 -1.72 16.67
CA LEU A 54 -12.80 -1.71 15.23
C LEU A 54 -13.92 -1.04 14.45
N ASP A 55 -13.56 -0.24 13.47
CA ASP A 55 -14.48 0.34 12.51
C ASP A 55 -14.63 -0.51 11.27
N MET A 56 -13.57 -1.24 10.88
CA MET A 56 -13.61 -2.16 9.75
C MET A 56 -12.70 -3.35 9.98
N VAL A 57 -13.18 -4.53 9.58
CA VAL A 57 -12.41 -5.77 9.48
C VAL A 57 -12.47 -6.25 8.03
N LEU A 58 -11.32 -6.46 7.38
CA LEU A 58 -11.31 -6.79 5.96
C LEU A 58 -10.43 -8.01 5.65
N GLY A 59 -10.73 -8.63 4.52
CA GLY A 59 -9.97 -9.76 4.00
C GLY A 59 -10.34 -10.10 2.56
N ASN A 60 -9.55 -10.97 1.97
CA ASN A 60 -9.60 -11.35 0.57
C ASN A 60 -9.79 -12.87 0.38
N ASP A 61 -9.84 -13.33 -0.87
CA ASP A 61 -10.05 -14.75 -1.22
C ASP A 61 -8.90 -15.70 -0.82
N VAL A 62 -7.78 -15.17 -0.31
CA VAL A 62 -6.66 -15.98 0.21
C VAL A 62 -6.77 -16.17 1.72
N THR A 63 -7.04 -15.11 2.45
CA THR A 63 -6.93 -15.06 3.92
C THR A 63 -8.27 -15.24 4.62
N THR A 64 -9.37 -14.77 4.02
CA THR A 64 -10.72 -14.92 4.59
C THR A 64 -11.14 -16.39 4.75
N PRO A 65 -10.86 -17.33 3.83
CA PRO A 65 -11.17 -18.74 4.06
C PRO A 65 -10.54 -19.33 5.32
N VAL A 66 -9.30 -18.91 5.62
CA VAL A 66 -8.60 -19.32 6.85
C VAL A 66 -9.30 -18.74 8.09
N ALA A 67 -9.65 -17.44 8.05
CA ALA A 67 -10.38 -16.80 9.14
C ALA A 67 -11.78 -17.42 9.38
N ILE A 68 -12.48 -17.79 8.30
CA ILE A 68 -13.79 -18.49 8.38
C ILE A 68 -13.63 -19.85 9.07
N ASN A 69 -12.62 -20.63 8.71
CA ASN A 69 -12.38 -21.93 9.35
C ASN A 69 -12.12 -21.78 10.85
N GLU A 70 -11.33 -20.77 11.26
CA GLU A 70 -11.10 -20.51 12.68
C GLU A 70 -12.37 -19.97 13.38
N PHE A 71 -13.20 -19.19 12.69
CA PHE A 71 -14.48 -18.68 13.18
C PHE A 71 -15.46 -19.81 13.50
N GLU A 72 -15.59 -20.78 12.59
CA GLU A 72 -16.43 -21.96 12.77
C GLU A 72 -15.90 -22.90 13.87
N LYS A 73 -14.60 -23.14 13.87
CA LYS A 73 -13.92 -23.97 14.88
C LYS A 73 -14.02 -23.39 16.29
N ALA A 74 -13.98 -22.07 16.43
CA ALA A 74 -14.19 -21.37 17.69
C ALA A 74 -15.65 -21.37 18.15
N GLY A 75 -16.60 -21.82 17.32
CA GLY A 75 -18.02 -21.90 17.63
C GLY A 75 -18.74 -20.54 17.58
N PHE A 76 -18.20 -19.56 16.91
CA PHE A 76 -18.90 -18.29 16.73
C PHE A 76 -20.12 -18.47 15.82
N THR A 77 -21.24 -17.85 16.21
CA THR A 77 -22.53 -17.97 15.53
C THR A 77 -23.04 -16.65 14.92
N SER A 78 -22.38 -15.54 15.23
CA SER A 78 -22.71 -14.22 14.73
C SER A 78 -21.46 -13.38 14.52
N VAL A 79 -21.49 -12.47 13.58
CA VAL A 79 -20.49 -11.41 13.40
C VAL A 79 -20.88 -10.20 14.26
N PHE A 80 -19.90 -9.37 14.63
CA PHE A 80 -20.15 -8.20 15.47
C PHE A 80 -21.03 -7.14 14.78
N ASP A 81 -20.74 -6.85 13.51
CA ASP A 81 -21.51 -5.93 12.66
C ASP A 81 -21.27 -6.27 11.18
N LYS A 82 -22.32 -6.64 10.48
CA LYS A 82 -22.29 -6.98 9.05
C LYS A 82 -21.91 -5.81 8.12
N ASN A 83 -22.05 -4.57 8.59
CA ASN A 83 -21.68 -3.37 7.84
C ASN A 83 -20.21 -2.99 8.02
N LYS A 84 -19.54 -3.56 9.03
CA LYS A 84 -18.15 -3.30 9.38
C LYS A 84 -17.21 -4.45 9.03
N ILE A 85 -17.63 -5.32 8.14
CA ILE A 85 -16.81 -6.39 7.57
C ILE A 85 -16.80 -6.22 6.06
N SER A 86 -15.61 -6.30 5.46
CA SER A 86 -15.42 -6.30 4.01
C SER A 86 -14.73 -7.56 3.55
N ILE A 87 -15.21 -8.18 2.48
CA ILE A 87 -14.61 -9.33 1.83
C ILE A 87 -14.48 -9.01 0.33
N VAL A 88 -13.24 -8.98 -0.16
CA VAL A 88 -12.93 -8.65 -1.56
C VAL A 88 -12.27 -9.85 -2.23
N LEU A 89 -12.84 -10.35 -3.30
CA LEU A 89 -12.25 -11.44 -4.09
C LEU A 89 -11.37 -10.85 -5.19
N ASP A 90 -10.07 -10.70 -4.95
CA ASP A 90 -9.16 -9.98 -5.85
C ASP A 90 -7.85 -10.70 -6.17
N HIS A 91 -7.44 -11.70 -5.38
CA HIS A 91 -6.13 -12.34 -5.55
C HIS A 91 -6.13 -13.41 -6.64
N PHE A 92 -7.14 -14.28 -6.66
CA PHE A 92 -7.24 -15.38 -7.61
C PHE A 92 -8.51 -15.31 -8.46
N THR A 93 -9.06 -14.14 -8.60
CA THR A 93 -10.32 -13.87 -9.30
C THR A 93 -10.05 -13.11 -10.61
N PRO A 94 -10.66 -13.51 -11.74
CA PRO A 94 -11.49 -14.71 -11.96
C PRO A 94 -10.71 -15.98 -11.60
N ASN A 95 -11.38 -16.97 -11.02
CA ASN A 95 -10.70 -18.10 -10.39
C ASN A 95 -9.74 -18.83 -11.33
N LYS A 96 -8.48 -18.93 -10.94
CA LYS A 96 -7.38 -19.54 -11.72
C LYS A 96 -7.40 -21.06 -11.72
N ASP A 97 -7.99 -21.69 -10.70
CA ASP A 97 -8.06 -23.14 -10.51
C ASP A 97 -9.23 -23.54 -9.59
N ILE A 98 -9.42 -24.86 -9.43
CA ILE A 98 -10.51 -25.46 -8.60
C ILE A 98 -10.37 -25.03 -7.14
N LYS A 99 -9.15 -24.94 -6.59
CA LYS A 99 -8.92 -24.54 -5.20
C LYS A 99 -9.31 -23.11 -4.97
N SER A 100 -8.95 -22.21 -5.88
CA SER A 100 -9.34 -20.80 -5.84
C SER A 100 -10.87 -20.65 -5.92
N ALA A 101 -11.53 -21.44 -6.79
CA ALA A 101 -12.99 -21.45 -6.88
C ALA A 101 -13.66 -21.92 -5.57
N ALA A 102 -13.09 -22.92 -4.90
CA ALA A 102 -13.58 -23.37 -3.58
C ALA A 102 -13.42 -22.27 -2.50
N ASN A 103 -12.30 -21.58 -2.48
CA ASN A 103 -12.06 -20.45 -1.58
C ASN A 103 -13.09 -19.32 -1.81
N SER A 104 -13.31 -18.94 -3.07
CA SER A 104 -14.32 -17.94 -3.43
C SER A 104 -15.73 -18.36 -3.03
N LEU A 105 -16.08 -19.65 -3.22
CA LEU A 105 -17.36 -20.19 -2.79
C LEU A 105 -17.52 -20.12 -1.25
N GLN A 106 -16.48 -20.42 -0.48
CA GLN A 106 -16.50 -20.31 0.97
C GLN A 106 -16.74 -18.86 1.43
N CYS A 107 -16.04 -17.90 0.84
CA CYS A 107 -16.22 -16.46 1.10
C CYS A 107 -17.66 -16.02 0.78
N ARG A 108 -18.17 -16.40 -0.39
CA ARG A 108 -19.54 -16.10 -0.83
C ARG A 108 -20.60 -16.69 0.11
N THR A 109 -20.42 -17.93 0.50
CA THR A 109 -21.33 -18.63 1.44
C THR A 109 -21.34 -17.94 2.81
N PHE A 110 -20.17 -17.58 3.33
CA PHE A 110 -20.06 -16.85 4.59
C PHE A 110 -20.71 -15.47 4.51
N ALA A 111 -20.40 -14.70 3.44
CA ALA A 111 -21.00 -13.39 3.24
C ALA A 111 -22.53 -13.44 3.16
N GLY A 112 -23.08 -14.43 2.43
CA GLY A 112 -24.52 -14.64 2.35
C GLY A 112 -25.14 -15.08 3.69
N LYS A 113 -24.48 -15.98 4.44
CA LYS A 113 -24.96 -16.45 5.74
C LYS A 113 -25.10 -15.34 6.77
N TYR A 114 -24.16 -14.40 6.80
CA TYR A 114 -24.13 -13.30 7.77
C TYR A 114 -24.58 -11.96 7.21
N ASP A 115 -25.08 -11.93 5.96
CA ASP A 115 -25.58 -10.74 5.26
C ASP A 115 -24.52 -9.61 5.23
N ILE A 116 -23.23 -9.99 4.98
CA ILE A 116 -22.12 -9.03 4.90
C ILE A 116 -22.39 -8.06 3.75
N LYS A 117 -22.40 -6.76 4.05
CA LYS A 117 -22.77 -5.72 3.07
C LYS A 117 -21.64 -5.36 2.11
N ASN A 118 -20.41 -5.36 2.61
CA ASN A 118 -19.24 -4.99 1.81
C ASN A 118 -18.58 -6.25 1.24
N TYR A 119 -19.30 -6.95 0.36
CA TYR A 119 -18.84 -8.14 -0.35
C TYR A 119 -18.69 -7.83 -1.84
N TYR A 120 -17.49 -8.05 -2.37
CA TYR A 120 -17.13 -7.71 -3.75
C TYR A 120 -16.58 -8.94 -4.48
N ASP A 121 -17.24 -9.35 -5.56
CA ASP A 121 -16.92 -10.50 -6.40
C ASP A 121 -16.80 -10.06 -7.87
N VAL A 122 -16.68 -10.99 -8.80
CA VAL A 122 -16.67 -10.73 -10.25
C VAL A 122 -17.88 -9.88 -10.66
N GLY A 123 -17.60 -8.77 -11.34
CA GLY A 123 -18.60 -7.77 -11.71
C GLY A 123 -18.45 -6.45 -10.94
N ASP A 124 -18.21 -6.52 -9.63
CA ASP A 124 -17.89 -5.37 -8.77
C ASP A 124 -16.46 -5.43 -8.23
N MET A 125 -15.61 -6.19 -8.93
CA MET A 125 -14.26 -6.48 -8.47
C MET A 125 -13.32 -5.29 -8.55
N GLY A 126 -12.34 -5.31 -7.68
CA GLY A 126 -11.21 -4.40 -7.65
C GLY A 126 -10.19 -4.93 -6.68
N ILE A 127 -8.95 -4.48 -6.78
CA ILE A 127 -7.92 -4.82 -5.81
C ILE A 127 -8.29 -4.15 -4.48
N GLU A 128 -8.39 -4.91 -3.41
CA GLU A 128 -8.90 -4.56 -2.09
C GLU A 128 -8.48 -3.15 -1.64
N HIS A 129 -7.16 -2.87 -1.65
CA HIS A 129 -6.62 -1.60 -1.16
C HIS A 129 -6.75 -0.42 -2.12
N ALA A 130 -7.28 -0.62 -3.31
CA ALA A 130 -7.72 0.44 -4.21
C ALA A 130 -9.26 0.58 -4.18
N LEU A 131 -9.97 -0.54 -4.12
CA LEU A 131 -11.43 -0.58 -4.16
C LEU A 131 -12.08 0.04 -2.92
N LEU A 132 -11.59 -0.29 -1.72
CA LEU A 132 -12.24 0.16 -0.49
C LEU A 132 -12.17 1.68 -0.27
N PRO A 133 -11.04 2.38 -0.54
CA PRO A 133 -11.02 3.84 -0.56
C PRO A 133 -11.91 4.44 -1.65
N GLU A 134 -11.91 3.86 -2.86
CA GLU A 134 -12.76 4.31 -3.97
C GLU A 134 -14.25 4.26 -3.63
N LYS A 135 -14.68 3.21 -2.91
CA LYS A 135 -16.06 3.00 -2.47
C LYS A 135 -16.44 3.75 -1.17
N GLY A 136 -15.49 4.47 -0.55
CA GLY A 136 -15.74 5.15 0.73
C GLY A 136 -15.98 4.22 1.92
N ILE A 137 -15.56 2.96 1.81
CA ILE A 137 -15.73 1.94 2.87
C ILE A 137 -14.81 2.22 4.07
N VAL A 138 -13.72 2.93 3.83
CA VAL A 138 -12.73 3.33 4.82
C VAL A 138 -12.60 4.85 4.84
N ALA A 139 -12.38 5.44 6.02
CA ALA A 139 -12.34 6.90 6.20
C ALA A 139 -11.29 7.36 7.22
N SER A 140 -11.06 8.67 7.27
CA SER A 140 -10.16 9.29 8.24
C SER A 140 -10.53 8.94 9.67
N GLY A 141 -9.51 8.71 10.50
CA GLY A 141 -9.65 8.53 11.95
C GLY A 141 -10.18 7.16 12.37
N GLU A 142 -10.46 6.25 11.44
CA GLU A 142 -10.93 4.90 11.74
C GLU A 142 -9.79 3.98 12.22
N CYS A 143 -10.16 2.94 12.99
CA CYS A 143 -9.29 1.84 13.41
C CYS A 143 -9.65 0.59 12.62
N ILE A 144 -8.75 0.18 11.72
CA ILE A 144 -9.01 -0.83 10.70
C ILE A 144 -8.00 -1.96 10.81
N ILE A 145 -8.47 -3.21 10.77
CA ILE A 145 -7.60 -4.38 10.62
C ILE A 145 -7.98 -5.17 9.36
N GLY A 146 -6.99 -5.82 8.77
CA GLY A 146 -7.21 -6.73 7.64
C GLY A 146 -6.23 -7.88 7.67
N ALA A 147 -6.66 -9.03 7.16
CA ALA A 147 -5.77 -10.17 7.01
C ALA A 147 -4.91 -10.09 5.73
N ASP A 148 -4.51 -8.88 5.38
CA ASP A 148 -3.53 -8.57 4.35
C ASP A 148 -2.50 -7.58 4.91
N SER A 149 -1.21 -7.79 4.58
CA SER A 149 -0.13 -6.94 5.10
C SER A 149 -0.21 -5.51 4.61
N HIS A 150 -0.81 -5.25 3.43
CA HIS A 150 -0.95 -3.90 2.87
C HIS A 150 -2.21 -3.17 3.34
N THR A 151 -2.92 -3.69 4.35
CA THR A 151 -4.01 -2.97 5.04
C THR A 151 -3.57 -1.58 5.53
N CYS A 152 -2.27 -1.36 5.76
CA CYS A 152 -1.70 -0.04 6.09
C CYS A 152 -1.99 1.05 5.06
N THR A 153 -2.42 0.72 3.84
CA THR A 153 -2.76 1.65 2.76
C THR A 153 -3.72 2.77 3.19
N TYR A 154 -4.68 2.48 4.05
CA TYR A 154 -5.72 3.45 4.43
C TYR A 154 -5.20 4.56 5.37
N GLY A 155 -3.98 4.43 5.85
CA GLY A 155 -3.29 5.52 6.53
C GLY A 155 -3.09 6.76 5.64
N ALA A 156 -3.14 6.60 4.32
CA ALA A 156 -3.19 7.72 3.38
C ALA A 156 -4.40 8.64 3.58
N LEU A 157 -5.50 8.10 4.11
CA LEU A 157 -6.70 8.85 4.49
C LEU A 157 -6.64 9.39 5.94
N GLY A 158 -5.56 9.16 6.67
CA GLY A 158 -5.46 9.52 8.09
C GLY A 158 -6.15 8.51 9.02
N ALA A 159 -6.26 7.24 8.63
CA ALA A 159 -6.75 6.15 9.48
C ALA A 159 -5.59 5.39 10.13
N PHE A 160 -5.80 4.81 11.32
CA PHE A 160 -4.94 3.74 11.81
C PHE A 160 -5.40 2.43 11.19
N SER A 161 -4.63 1.93 10.27
CA SER A 161 -4.92 0.69 9.55
C SER A 161 -3.70 -0.22 9.52
N THR A 162 -3.89 -1.51 9.80
CA THR A 162 -2.76 -2.44 9.93
C THR A 162 -3.14 -3.87 9.54
N GLY A 163 -2.17 -4.57 8.95
CA GLY A 163 -2.27 -6.00 8.68
C GLY A 163 -2.18 -6.84 9.95
N VAL A 164 -2.99 -7.89 10.01
CA VAL A 164 -3.03 -8.87 11.11
C VAL A 164 -3.10 -10.30 10.54
N GLY A 165 -2.91 -11.29 11.40
CA GLY A 165 -3.12 -12.70 11.03
C GLY A 165 -4.59 -13.04 10.83
N SER A 166 -4.87 -14.13 10.09
CA SER A 166 -6.25 -14.61 9.87
C SER A 166 -6.97 -14.97 11.17
N THR A 167 -6.26 -15.37 12.22
CA THR A 167 -6.82 -15.63 13.55
C THR A 167 -7.29 -14.35 14.23
N ASP A 168 -6.52 -13.26 14.12
CA ASP A 168 -6.91 -11.94 14.65
C ASP A 168 -8.08 -11.36 13.85
N MET A 169 -8.08 -11.56 12.52
CA MET A 169 -9.22 -11.22 11.68
C MET A 169 -10.49 -11.95 12.14
N CYS A 170 -10.39 -13.26 12.41
CA CYS A 170 -11.50 -14.07 12.94
C CYS A 170 -12.04 -13.48 14.25
N ALA A 171 -11.16 -13.19 15.21
CA ALA A 171 -11.54 -12.57 16.47
C ALA A 171 -12.19 -11.19 16.24
N GLY A 172 -11.63 -10.36 15.38
CA GLY A 172 -12.18 -9.06 14.98
C GLY A 172 -13.58 -9.18 14.38
N MET A 173 -13.80 -10.11 13.45
CA MET A 173 -15.13 -10.36 12.86
C MET A 173 -16.17 -10.78 13.90
N ALA A 174 -15.76 -11.54 14.93
CA ALA A 174 -16.67 -12.01 15.97
C ALA A 174 -16.97 -10.96 17.04
N THR A 175 -15.96 -10.18 17.44
CA THR A 175 -16.03 -9.32 18.65
C THR A 175 -16.07 -7.82 18.35
N GLY A 176 -15.59 -7.38 17.17
CA GLY A 176 -15.43 -5.97 16.85
C GLY A 176 -14.30 -5.30 17.62
N GLU A 177 -13.38 -6.07 18.19
CA GLU A 177 -12.28 -5.57 19.03
C GLU A 177 -10.96 -6.24 18.66
N ALA A 178 -9.85 -5.52 18.86
CA ALA A 178 -8.50 -6.07 18.75
C ALA A 178 -7.56 -5.50 19.81
N TRP A 179 -6.52 -6.26 20.15
CA TRP A 179 -5.47 -5.82 21.04
C TRP A 179 -4.30 -5.22 20.25
N PHE A 180 -3.81 -4.08 20.71
CA PHE A 180 -2.63 -3.42 20.16
C PHE A 180 -1.64 -3.09 21.26
N LYS A 181 -0.35 -3.32 20.97
CA LYS A 181 0.70 -2.59 21.63
C LYS A 181 0.84 -1.27 20.89
N VAL A 182 0.64 -0.15 21.55
CA VAL A 182 0.74 1.19 20.94
C VAL A 182 2.12 1.35 20.31
N PRO A 183 2.23 1.58 18.98
CA PRO A 183 3.54 1.77 18.36
C PRO A 183 4.15 3.12 18.76
N SER A 184 5.46 3.19 18.81
CA SER A 184 6.17 4.46 18.69
C SER A 184 6.08 4.99 17.26
N ALA A 185 6.48 6.23 17.01
CA ALA A 185 6.35 6.84 15.71
C ALA A 185 7.66 7.44 15.20
N ILE A 186 7.79 7.43 13.88
CA ILE A 186 8.81 8.15 13.12
C ILE A 186 8.09 9.21 12.29
N LYS A 187 8.61 10.45 12.34
CA LYS A 187 8.09 11.55 11.55
C LYS A 187 8.89 11.73 10.26
N PHE A 188 8.18 11.80 9.14
CA PHE A 188 8.73 12.22 7.85
C PHE A 188 8.15 13.59 7.50
N ASN A 189 8.98 14.61 7.59
CA ASN A 189 8.63 15.99 7.26
C ASN A 189 8.93 16.23 5.78
N LEU A 190 7.90 16.27 4.95
CA LEU A 190 8.02 16.42 3.51
C LEU A 190 8.01 17.90 3.13
N THR A 191 8.97 18.31 2.32
CA THR A 191 9.10 19.68 1.81
C THR A 191 9.25 19.67 0.28
N GLY A 192 9.14 20.83 -0.37
CA GLY A 192 9.27 20.93 -1.81
C GLY A 192 8.15 20.25 -2.59
N LYS A 193 8.43 19.89 -3.83
CA LYS A 193 7.49 19.21 -4.73
C LYS A 193 8.20 18.25 -5.67
N LEU A 194 7.50 17.19 -6.11
CA LEU A 194 8.03 16.21 -7.05
C LEU A 194 8.43 16.82 -8.40
N ASN A 195 9.52 16.31 -8.95
CA ASN A 195 9.92 16.58 -10.33
C ASN A 195 9.05 15.78 -11.32
N GLU A 196 9.11 16.15 -12.59
CA GLU A 196 8.41 15.42 -13.65
C GLU A 196 8.85 13.95 -13.68
N TYR A 197 7.89 13.04 -13.90
CA TYR A 197 8.06 11.58 -13.90
C TYR A 197 8.47 10.95 -12.55
N VAL A 198 8.58 11.72 -11.47
CA VAL A 198 8.78 11.20 -10.10
C VAL A 198 7.42 11.11 -9.43
N MET A 199 7.13 9.98 -8.80
CA MET A 199 5.84 9.66 -8.19
C MET A 199 6.01 9.24 -6.72
N GLY A 200 4.92 9.14 -5.97
CA GLY A 200 4.94 8.66 -4.58
C GLY A 200 5.64 7.32 -4.39
N LYS A 201 5.63 6.47 -5.43
CA LYS A 201 6.40 5.22 -5.45
C LYS A 201 7.90 5.46 -5.32
N ASP A 202 8.44 6.44 -6.03
CA ASP A 202 9.86 6.79 -5.96
C ASP A 202 10.21 7.33 -4.57
N VAL A 203 9.31 8.11 -3.96
CA VAL A 203 9.47 8.66 -2.60
C VAL A 203 9.56 7.54 -1.57
N ILE A 204 8.61 6.62 -1.58
CA ILE A 204 8.61 5.53 -0.58
C ILE A 204 9.77 4.55 -0.79
N LEU A 205 10.16 4.26 -2.02
CA LEU A 205 11.35 3.46 -2.30
C LEU A 205 12.62 4.16 -1.80
N HIS A 206 12.74 5.48 -2.01
CA HIS A 206 13.84 6.28 -1.47
C HIS A 206 13.89 6.16 0.07
N ILE A 207 12.76 6.33 0.74
CA ILE A 207 12.66 6.22 2.21
C ILE A 207 13.06 4.81 2.67
N ILE A 208 12.54 3.75 2.05
CA ILE A 208 12.90 2.37 2.41
C ILE A 208 14.40 2.12 2.19
N GLY A 209 14.97 2.64 1.09
CA GLY A 209 16.41 2.57 0.84
C GLY A 209 17.25 3.29 1.89
N MET A 210 16.71 4.37 2.46
CA MET A 210 17.36 5.17 3.51
C MET A 210 17.33 4.51 4.88
N ILE A 211 16.17 3.96 5.31
CA ILE A 211 15.99 3.44 6.66
C ILE A 211 16.12 1.92 6.77
N GLY A 212 16.05 1.19 5.65
CA GLY A 212 16.07 -0.28 5.61
C GLY A 212 14.69 -0.91 5.80
N VAL A 213 14.59 -2.23 5.51
CA VAL A 213 13.34 -3.01 5.64
C VAL A 213 12.88 -3.22 7.09
N ASP A 214 13.71 -2.93 8.06
CA ASP A 214 13.42 -3.01 9.50
C ASP A 214 13.51 -1.65 10.22
N GLY A 215 13.79 -0.55 9.50
CA GLY A 215 13.98 0.78 10.07
C GLY A 215 12.77 1.32 10.82
N ALA A 216 11.57 0.92 10.41
CA ALA A 216 10.32 1.27 11.06
C ALA A 216 9.64 0.06 11.74
N LEU A 217 10.41 -0.98 12.11
CA LEU A 217 9.85 -2.21 12.68
C LEU A 217 8.94 -1.93 13.86
N TYR A 218 7.66 -2.32 13.73
CA TYR A 218 6.59 -2.11 14.71
C TYR A 218 6.33 -0.64 15.07
N LYS A 219 6.66 0.32 14.20
CA LYS A 219 6.43 1.75 14.41
C LYS A 219 5.33 2.29 13.51
N SER A 220 4.84 3.48 13.81
CA SER A 220 4.03 4.28 12.91
C SER A 220 4.94 5.19 12.09
N MET A 221 4.80 5.19 10.77
CA MET A 221 5.43 6.18 9.89
C MET A 221 4.43 7.32 9.67
N GLU A 222 4.71 8.51 10.19
CA GLU A 222 3.81 9.66 10.10
C GLU A 222 4.34 10.69 9.09
N PHE A 223 3.59 10.87 8.00
CA PHE A 223 3.94 11.79 6.91
C PHE A 223 3.22 13.12 7.07
N MET A 224 3.99 14.19 7.10
CA MET A 224 3.47 15.56 7.26
C MET A 224 4.40 16.59 6.61
N GLY A 225 4.06 17.86 6.69
CA GLY A 225 4.84 18.95 6.11
C GLY A 225 4.19 19.56 4.87
N GLU A 226 4.75 20.67 4.41
CA GLU A 226 4.18 21.45 3.30
C GLU A 226 4.23 20.71 1.94
N GLY A 227 5.17 19.78 1.78
CA GLY A 227 5.32 18.96 0.59
C GLY A 227 4.12 18.06 0.32
N LEU A 228 3.28 17.76 1.32
CA LEU A 228 2.04 16.98 1.14
C LEU A 228 1.15 17.57 0.04
N LYS A 229 1.12 18.89 -0.12
CA LYS A 229 0.32 19.57 -1.14
C LYS A 229 0.71 19.23 -2.58
N SER A 230 1.89 18.66 -2.79
CA SER A 230 2.37 18.23 -4.10
C SER A 230 2.13 16.74 -4.37
N LEU A 231 1.68 15.98 -3.36
CA LEU A 231 1.36 14.57 -3.47
C LEU A 231 -0.14 14.38 -3.70
N SER A 232 -0.49 13.71 -4.78
CA SER A 232 -1.86 13.29 -5.02
C SER A 232 -2.31 12.23 -4.00
N MET A 233 -3.60 11.92 -3.97
CA MET A 233 -4.07 10.79 -3.14
C MET A 233 -3.53 9.46 -3.62
N ASP A 234 -3.33 9.27 -4.92
CA ASP A 234 -2.75 8.05 -5.48
C ASP A 234 -1.28 7.88 -5.04
N ASP A 235 -0.50 8.96 -4.98
CA ASP A 235 0.85 8.96 -4.40
C ASP A 235 0.83 8.58 -2.91
N ARG A 236 -0.05 9.21 -2.11
CA ARG A 236 -0.16 8.94 -0.67
C ARG A 236 -0.59 7.50 -0.38
N LEU A 237 -1.55 6.97 -1.16
CA LEU A 237 -2.01 5.59 -1.05
C LEU A 237 -0.87 4.60 -1.40
N SER A 238 -0.05 4.92 -2.40
CA SER A 238 1.14 4.14 -2.76
C SER A 238 2.19 4.14 -1.65
N MET A 239 2.47 5.31 -1.07
CA MET A 239 3.43 5.45 0.04
C MET A 239 2.97 4.73 1.30
N ALA A 240 1.71 4.93 1.72
CA ALA A 240 1.14 4.25 2.88
C ALA A 240 1.10 2.73 2.69
N ASN A 241 0.78 2.25 1.48
CA ASN A 241 0.78 0.83 1.13
C ASN A 241 2.13 0.18 1.42
N MET A 242 3.22 0.85 1.09
CA MET A 242 4.57 0.30 1.23
C MET A 242 5.24 0.59 2.59
N ALA A 243 4.55 1.19 3.54
CA ALA A 243 5.09 1.38 4.89
C ALA A 243 5.45 0.05 5.57
N ILE A 244 4.69 -1.01 5.30
CA ILE A 244 4.99 -2.36 5.81
C ILE A 244 6.32 -2.91 5.30
N GLU A 245 6.81 -2.46 4.15
CA GLU A 245 8.10 -2.88 3.58
C GLU A 245 9.30 -2.28 4.33
N ALA A 246 9.07 -1.29 5.19
CA ALA A 246 10.03 -0.83 6.21
C ALA A 246 9.78 -1.44 7.60
N GLY A 247 8.87 -2.43 7.71
CA GLY A 247 8.49 -3.08 8.96
C GLY A 247 7.42 -2.33 9.78
N ALA A 248 6.85 -1.24 9.27
CA ALA A 248 5.90 -0.41 10.00
C ALA A 248 4.55 -1.11 10.27
N LYS A 249 3.90 -0.73 11.36
CA LYS A 249 2.51 -1.12 11.63
C LYS A 249 1.55 -0.36 10.73
N ASN A 250 1.81 0.90 10.44
CA ASN A 250 1.06 1.73 9.51
C ASN A 250 1.93 2.85 8.96
N GLY A 251 1.51 3.40 7.80
CA GLY A 251 1.99 4.68 7.28
C GLY A 251 0.82 5.63 7.23
N ILE A 252 0.84 6.72 8.00
CA ILE A 252 -0.29 7.62 8.16
C ILE A 252 0.08 9.03 7.69
N PHE A 253 -0.85 9.67 6.98
CA PHE A 253 -0.71 11.03 6.48
C PHE A 253 -1.56 12.00 7.29
N ALA A 254 -1.03 13.19 7.54
CA ALA A 254 -1.84 14.29 8.03
C ALA A 254 -2.94 14.60 7.01
N VAL A 255 -4.16 14.76 7.51
CA VAL A 255 -5.34 15.03 6.66
C VAL A 255 -5.34 16.50 6.26
N ASP A 256 -5.42 16.75 4.98
CA ASP A 256 -5.52 18.08 4.38
C ASP A 256 -6.69 18.18 3.39
N ASP A 257 -6.82 19.33 2.73
CA ASP A 257 -7.89 19.58 1.76
C ASP A 257 -7.93 18.55 0.63
N ILE A 258 -6.79 18.00 0.21
CA ILE A 258 -6.71 16.94 -0.82
C ILE A 258 -7.38 15.67 -0.30
N THR A 259 -7.09 15.27 0.93
CA THR A 259 -7.71 14.09 1.56
C THR A 259 -9.20 14.29 1.78
N VAL A 260 -9.62 15.49 2.23
CA VAL A 260 -11.04 15.83 2.43
C VAL A 260 -11.80 15.79 1.12
N GLU A 261 -11.27 16.40 0.05
CA GLU A 261 -11.92 16.39 -1.27
C GLU A 261 -11.97 14.98 -1.87
N TYR A 262 -10.94 14.14 -1.65
CA TYR A 262 -10.98 12.73 -2.07
C TYR A 262 -12.10 11.95 -1.39
N GLN A 263 -12.35 12.16 -0.11
CA GLN A 263 -13.41 11.47 0.65
C GLN A 263 -14.82 12.00 0.33
N LYS A 264 -14.92 13.24 -0.09
CA LYS A 264 -16.19 13.90 -0.40
C LYS A 264 -16.93 13.17 -1.51
N GLY A 265 -18.19 12.82 -1.22
CA GLY A 265 -19.06 12.06 -2.13
C GLY A 265 -18.72 10.56 -2.24
N ARG A 266 -17.66 10.09 -1.57
CA ARG A 266 -17.35 8.68 -1.40
C ARG A 266 -17.77 8.17 -0.03
N VAL A 267 -17.40 8.89 1.02
CA VAL A 267 -17.75 8.57 2.41
C VAL A 267 -19.08 9.25 2.73
N ASP A 268 -20.09 8.45 3.11
CA ASP A 268 -21.45 8.87 3.39
C ASP A 268 -21.77 8.96 4.90
N ARG A 269 -20.75 8.78 5.75
CA ARG A 269 -20.82 8.85 7.21
C ARG A 269 -19.90 9.91 7.79
N GLU A 270 -20.20 10.32 9.01
CA GLU A 270 -19.29 11.18 9.76
C GLU A 270 -17.97 10.46 10.05
N TYR A 271 -16.85 11.17 9.93
CA TYR A 271 -15.52 10.70 10.27
C TYR A 271 -14.79 11.79 11.07
N LYS A 272 -13.75 11.39 11.77
CA LYS A 272 -12.98 12.28 12.64
C LYS A 272 -11.54 12.38 12.20
N VAL A 273 -11.02 13.61 12.13
CA VAL A 273 -9.60 13.87 11.83
C VAL A 273 -8.83 13.99 13.14
N TYR A 274 -7.63 13.40 13.17
CA TYR A 274 -6.72 13.47 14.31
C TYR A 274 -5.36 13.99 13.85
N ASP A 275 -5.04 15.21 14.27
CA ASP A 275 -3.71 15.77 14.07
C ASP A 275 -2.78 15.44 15.23
N ALA A 276 -1.49 15.30 14.97
CA ALA A 276 -0.50 15.19 16.05
C ALA A 276 -0.46 16.45 16.90
N ASP A 277 -0.19 16.30 18.19
CA ASP A 277 0.06 17.47 19.05
C ASP A 277 1.38 18.13 18.65
N GLU A 278 1.52 19.44 18.90
CA GLU A 278 2.76 20.17 18.59
C GLU A 278 3.98 19.61 19.33
N ASP A 279 3.76 19.11 20.54
CA ASP A 279 4.76 18.47 21.40
C ASP A 279 4.73 16.94 21.34
N ALA A 280 4.15 16.36 20.29
CA ALA A 280 4.15 14.92 20.04
C ALA A 280 5.58 14.37 19.97
N VAL A 281 5.80 13.20 20.58
CA VAL A 281 7.12 12.60 20.67
C VAL A 281 7.35 11.55 19.58
N TYR A 282 8.42 11.74 18.81
CA TYR A 282 8.88 10.82 17.76
C TYR A 282 10.24 10.23 18.12
N GLU A 283 10.46 8.94 17.79
CA GLU A 283 11.78 8.30 17.95
C GLU A 283 12.83 8.88 17.01
N ALA A 284 12.40 9.24 15.79
CA ALA A 284 13.24 9.87 14.78
C ALA A 284 12.41 10.86 13.95
N VAL A 285 13.07 11.88 13.41
CA VAL A 285 12.49 12.82 12.46
C VAL A 285 13.41 12.87 11.25
N TYR A 286 12.82 12.67 10.05
CA TYR A 286 13.51 12.78 8.77
C TYR A 286 12.90 13.93 7.96
N ASP A 287 13.75 14.84 7.51
CA ASP A 287 13.37 15.88 6.56
C ASP A 287 13.62 15.36 5.14
N ILE A 288 12.58 15.32 4.30
CA ILE A 288 12.63 14.83 2.94
C ILE A 288 12.25 15.97 1.99
N ASP A 289 13.20 16.42 1.19
CA ASP A 289 12.95 17.36 0.11
C ASP A 289 12.54 16.60 -1.15
N LEU A 290 11.24 16.66 -1.49
CA LEU A 290 10.66 15.97 -2.65
C LEU A 290 11.31 16.40 -3.98
N SER A 291 11.87 17.61 -4.05
CA SER A 291 12.56 18.11 -5.27
C SER A 291 13.89 17.40 -5.54
N GLN A 292 14.46 16.74 -4.54
CA GLN A 292 15.72 15.98 -4.66
C GLN A 292 15.49 14.50 -4.98
N ILE A 293 14.25 14.03 -4.93
CA ILE A 293 13.93 12.63 -5.24
C ILE A 293 14.12 12.40 -6.74
N LYS A 294 14.83 11.33 -7.06
CA LYS A 294 15.04 10.84 -8.43
C LYS A 294 14.19 9.60 -8.69
N PRO A 295 13.92 9.24 -9.95
CA PRO A 295 13.39 7.93 -10.27
C PRO A 295 14.17 6.84 -9.55
N THR A 296 13.47 5.98 -8.80
CA THR A 296 14.11 5.03 -7.89
C THR A 296 13.64 3.61 -8.20
N VAL A 297 14.60 2.69 -8.33
CA VAL A 297 14.34 1.26 -8.56
C VAL A 297 14.89 0.45 -7.42
N SER A 298 14.05 -0.42 -6.83
CA SER A 298 14.50 -1.39 -5.84
C SER A 298 14.93 -2.69 -6.52
N PHE A 299 16.18 -3.06 -6.31
CA PHE A 299 16.81 -4.26 -6.88
C PHE A 299 16.50 -5.51 -6.03
N PRO A 300 16.52 -6.71 -6.64
CA PRO A 300 16.27 -7.96 -5.90
C PRO A 300 17.33 -8.17 -4.80
N HIS A 301 17.00 -8.84 -3.70
CA HIS A 301 15.72 -9.43 -3.34
C HIS A 301 15.13 -8.77 -2.09
N LEU A 302 15.42 -7.49 -1.86
CA LEU A 302 14.88 -6.69 -0.76
C LEU A 302 14.47 -5.31 -1.26
N PRO A 303 13.33 -4.74 -0.77
CA PRO A 303 12.89 -3.41 -1.15
C PRO A 303 13.89 -2.28 -0.83
N GLU A 304 14.80 -2.47 0.13
CA GLU A 304 15.85 -1.50 0.50
C GLU A 304 17.01 -1.40 -0.48
N ASN A 305 17.14 -2.35 -1.41
CA ASN A 305 18.22 -2.34 -2.41
C ASN A 305 17.97 -1.30 -3.51
N THR A 306 17.78 -0.06 -3.12
CA THR A 306 17.38 1.01 -4.04
C THR A 306 18.55 1.58 -4.81
N ARG A 307 18.31 1.94 -6.08
CA ARG A 307 19.23 2.62 -6.97
C ARG A 307 18.50 3.69 -7.77
N THR A 308 19.26 4.68 -8.22
CA THR A 308 18.78 5.78 -9.08
C THR A 308 19.46 5.69 -10.45
N PRO A 309 19.10 6.54 -11.44
CA PRO A 309 19.74 6.55 -12.75
C PRO A 309 21.27 6.65 -12.71
N ASP A 310 21.80 7.27 -11.67
CA ASP A 310 23.24 7.45 -11.52
C ASP A 310 24.02 6.13 -11.32
N ASN A 311 23.32 5.06 -10.84
CA ASN A 311 23.99 3.83 -10.42
C ASN A 311 23.22 2.52 -10.66
N TRP A 312 22.08 2.53 -11.37
CA TRP A 312 21.35 1.27 -11.60
C TRP A 312 21.94 0.39 -12.70
N GLY A 313 22.84 0.95 -13.53
CA GLY A 313 23.52 0.20 -14.58
C GLY A 313 22.60 -0.26 -15.72
N GLU A 314 23.10 -1.17 -16.54
CA GLU A 314 22.34 -1.75 -17.65
C GLU A 314 21.79 -3.13 -17.26
N VAL A 315 20.47 -3.24 -17.09
CA VAL A 315 19.78 -4.47 -16.68
C VAL A 315 18.70 -4.77 -17.72
N ALA A 316 18.93 -5.79 -18.56
CA ALA A 316 17.94 -6.30 -19.52
C ALA A 316 16.80 -7.02 -18.79
N ILE A 317 15.56 -6.87 -19.28
CA ILE A 317 14.35 -7.42 -18.68
C ILE A 317 13.52 -8.19 -19.71
N GLN A 318 12.68 -9.12 -19.24
CA GLN A 318 11.78 -9.93 -20.07
C GLN A 318 10.30 -9.62 -19.81
N GLN A 319 9.99 -8.93 -18.69
CA GLN A 319 8.61 -8.62 -18.34
C GLN A 319 8.51 -7.27 -17.65
N VAL A 320 7.37 -6.62 -17.87
CA VAL A 320 6.93 -5.45 -17.10
C VAL A 320 5.52 -5.69 -16.60
N VAL A 321 5.25 -5.31 -15.33
CA VAL A 321 3.91 -5.34 -14.75
C VAL A 321 3.59 -3.95 -14.21
N ILE A 322 2.55 -3.32 -14.75
CA ILE A 322 2.04 -2.01 -14.34
C ILE A 322 0.67 -2.22 -13.72
N GLY A 323 0.51 -1.90 -12.44
CA GLY A 323 -0.71 -2.12 -11.68
C GLY A 323 -0.44 -2.56 -10.26
N SER A 324 -1.38 -3.19 -9.62
CA SER A 324 -1.41 -3.64 -8.22
C SER A 324 -2.11 -2.66 -7.27
N CYS A 325 -2.27 -3.07 -6.00
CA CYS A 325 -2.80 -2.17 -4.95
C CYS A 325 -1.90 -0.95 -4.70
N THR A 326 -0.62 -1.04 -5.07
CA THR A 326 0.34 0.05 -4.92
C THR A 326 0.15 1.09 -6.02
N ASN A 327 0.18 0.66 -7.31
CA ASN A 327 0.21 1.55 -8.47
C ASN A 327 -0.67 1.04 -9.63
N GLY A 328 -1.96 0.92 -9.38
CA GLY A 328 -2.96 0.57 -10.40
C GLY A 328 -4.12 1.57 -10.48
N ARG A 329 -3.98 2.74 -9.85
CA ARG A 329 -5.01 3.79 -9.83
C ARG A 329 -4.95 4.63 -11.10
N LEU A 330 -5.88 5.57 -11.24
CA LEU A 330 -6.05 6.31 -12.49
C LEU A 330 -4.83 7.16 -12.87
N GLU A 331 -4.17 7.80 -11.91
CA GLU A 331 -2.95 8.59 -12.18
C GLU A 331 -1.77 7.70 -12.57
N ASP A 332 -1.67 6.50 -12.00
CA ASP A 332 -0.66 5.51 -12.39
C ASP A 332 -0.83 5.09 -13.85
N MET A 333 -2.09 4.82 -14.25
CA MET A 333 -2.44 4.48 -15.62
C MET A 333 -2.18 5.65 -16.57
N ALA A 334 -2.53 6.87 -16.17
CA ALA A 334 -2.29 8.08 -16.94
C ALA A 334 -0.78 8.31 -17.19
N MET A 335 0.05 8.13 -16.15
CA MET A 335 1.49 8.26 -16.26
C MET A 335 2.08 7.20 -17.19
N ALA A 336 1.67 5.96 -17.05
CA ALA A 336 2.12 4.88 -17.92
C ALA A 336 1.69 5.11 -19.39
N ALA A 337 0.43 5.53 -19.61
CA ALA A 337 -0.07 5.85 -20.94
C ALA A 337 0.69 7.02 -21.58
N LYS A 338 0.96 8.10 -20.83
CA LYS A 338 1.78 9.24 -21.29
C LYS A 338 3.15 8.79 -21.79
N VAL A 339 3.81 7.88 -21.06
CA VAL A 339 5.15 7.39 -21.44
C VAL A 339 5.09 6.45 -22.64
N LEU A 340 4.03 5.66 -22.80
CA LEU A 340 3.85 4.67 -23.87
C LEU A 340 3.24 5.25 -25.15
N GLU A 341 2.70 6.48 -25.12
CA GLU A 341 2.02 7.07 -26.25
C GLU A 341 2.92 7.11 -27.50
N GLY A 342 2.41 6.54 -28.61
CA GLY A 342 3.13 6.47 -29.89
C GLY A 342 4.36 5.55 -29.91
N LYS A 343 4.59 4.76 -28.85
CA LYS A 343 5.74 3.86 -28.73
C LYS A 343 5.29 2.39 -28.75
N HIS A 344 6.26 1.48 -28.95
CA HIS A 344 6.05 0.04 -28.87
C HIS A 344 6.97 -0.60 -27.83
N ILE A 345 6.44 -1.65 -27.19
CA ILE A 345 7.19 -2.51 -26.27
C ILE A 345 8.35 -3.17 -27.01
N ALA A 346 9.51 -3.22 -26.37
CA ALA A 346 10.70 -3.87 -26.93
C ALA A 346 10.43 -5.34 -27.27
N LYS A 347 10.98 -5.80 -28.40
CA LYS A 347 10.86 -7.21 -28.81
C LYS A 347 11.42 -8.14 -27.73
N GLY A 348 10.62 -9.12 -27.31
CA GLY A 348 10.98 -10.08 -26.27
C GLY A 348 10.58 -9.66 -24.85
N VAL A 349 10.00 -8.46 -24.67
CA VAL A 349 9.41 -8.03 -23.40
C VAL A 349 7.90 -8.29 -23.42
N ARG A 350 7.37 -8.78 -22.32
CA ARG A 350 5.92 -8.86 -22.05
C ARG A 350 5.53 -7.73 -21.13
N CYS A 351 4.59 -6.89 -21.51
CA CYS A 351 4.05 -5.84 -20.62
C CYS A 351 2.60 -6.19 -20.26
N ILE A 352 2.33 -6.27 -18.97
CA ILE A 352 0.99 -6.54 -18.42
C ILE A 352 0.53 -5.31 -17.68
N VAL A 353 -0.65 -4.80 -18.03
CA VAL A 353 -1.26 -3.62 -17.41
C VAL A 353 -2.53 -4.05 -16.68
N ILE A 354 -2.67 -3.64 -15.41
CA ILE A 354 -3.75 -4.06 -14.52
C ILE A 354 -4.34 -2.82 -13.83
N PRO A 355 -5.41 -2.23 -14.39
CA PRO A 355 -6.18 -1.21 -13.68
C PRO A 355 -6.72 -1.77 -12.37
N ALA A 356 -6.62 -1.02 -11.27
CA ALA A 356 -6.86 -1.56 -9.94
C ALA A 356 -8.33 -1.86 -9.63
N THR A 357 -9.27 -1.21 -10.31
CA THR A 357 -10.72 -1.38 -10.11
C THR A 357 -11.47 -1.35 -11.43
N GLN A 358 -12.72 -1.82 -11.41
CA GLN A 358 -13.62 -1.69 -12.58
C GLN A 358 -13.84 -0.22 -12.95
N GLN A 359 -13.91 0.68 -11.98
CA GLN A 359 -14.07 2.11 -12.25
C GLN A 359 -12.85 2.69 -12.94
N VAL A 360 -11.65 2.40 -12.43
CA VAL A 360 -10.38 2.80 -13.08
C VAL A 360 -10.30 2.24 -14.50
N TYR A 361 -10.73 0.98 -14.70
CA TYR A 361 -10.75 0.36 -16.03
C TYR A 361 -11.67 1.14 -16.99
N LEU A 362 -12.89 1.47 -16.54
CA LEU A 362 -13.84 2.26 -17.34
C LEU A 362 -13.31 3.66 -17.65
N ASP A 363 -12.67 4.31 -16.70
CA ASP A 363 -12.13 5.65 -16.90
C ASP A 363 -10.91 5.61 -17.84
N CYS A 364 -10.08 4.58 -17.77
CA CYS A 364 -9.02 4.35 -18.76
C CYS A 364 -9.58 4.13 -20.19
N ILE A 365 -10.73 3.47 -20.35
CA ILE A 365 -11.39 3.34 -21.65
C ILE A 365 -11.84 4.72 -22.16
N LYS A 366 -12.53 5.49 -21.31
CA LYS A 366 -13.04 6.83 -21.69
C LYS A 366 -11.92 7.82 -22.05
N LEU A 367 -10.77 7.70 -21.38
CA LEU A 367 -9.59 8.57 -21.58
C LEU A 367 -8.67 8.09 -22.71
N GLY A 368 -8.98 6.94 -23.36
CA GLY A 368 -8.17 6.39 -24.44
C GLY A 368 -6.90 5.64 -24.00
N TYR A 369 -6.67 5.48 -22.70
CA TYR A 369 -5.45 4.82 -22.19
C TYR A 369 -5.40 3.34 -22.59
N MET A 370 -6.56 2.66 -22.67
CA MET A 370 -6.62 1.27 -23.12
C MET A 370 -6.16 1.11 -24.55
N GLU A 371 -6.55 2.02 -25.43
CA GLU A 371 -6.10 2.04 -26.82
C GLU A 371 -4.58 2.25 -26.89
N THR A 372 -4.05 3.19 -26.10
CA THR A 372 -2.61 3.43 -26.00
C THR A 372 -1.86 2.18 -25.57
N PHE A 373 -2.31 1.49 -24.52
CA PHE A 373 -1.67 0.26 -24.02
C PHE A 373 -1.70 -0.86 -25.07
N ILE A 374 -2.83 -1.09 -25.72
CA ILE A 374 -2.97 -2.13 -26.73
C ILE A 374 -2.09 -1.83 -27.96
N ASN A 375 -2.10 -0.57 -28.44
CA ASN A 375 -1.28 -0.14 -29.57
C ASN A 375 0.22 -0.23 -29.26
N ALA A 376 0.62 -0.01 -27.99
CA ALA A 376 1.99 -0.22 -27.55
C ALA A 376 2.39 -1.71 -27.47
N GLY A 377 1.44 -2.64 -27.51
CA GLY A 377 1.69 -4.08 -27.42
C GLY A 377 1.57 -4.64 -25.99
N CYS A 378 0.89 -3.95 -25.09
CA CYS A 378 0.61 -4.45 -23.75
C CYS A 378 -0.56 -5.45 -23.74
N ALA A 379 -0.51 -6.41 -22.81
CA ALA A 379 -1.65 -7.21 -22.42
C ALA A 379 -2.39 -6.50 -21.27
N VAL A 380 -3.62 -6.05 -21.51
CA VAL A 380 -4.44 -5.43 -20.47
C VAL A 380 -5.30 -6.49 -19.79
N SER A 381 -5.27 -6.52 -18.46
CA SER A 381 -6.01 -7.48 -17.64
C SER A 381 -7.18 -6.84 -16.91
N THR A 382 -8.15 -7.67 -16.50
CA THR A 382 -9.13 -7.30 -15.47
C THR A 382 -8.42 -7.01 -14.14
N PRO A 383 -9.02 -6.21 -13.23
CA PRO A 383 -8.47 -5.97 -11.89
C PRO A 383 -8.18 -7.26 -11.15
N THR A 384 -6.94 -7.45 -10.73
CA THR A 384 -6.52 -8.59 -9.90
C THR A 384 -5.18 -8.30 -9.20
N CYS A 385 -5.01 -8.81 -7.99
CA CYS A 385 -3.74 -8.78 -7.26
C CYS A 385 -2.79 -9.93 -7.63
N GLY A 386 -3.28 -10.92 -8.37
CA GLY A 386 -2.60 -12.21 -8.65
C GLY A 386 -1.15 -12.15 -9.11
N PRO A 387 -0.74 -11.32 -10.08
CA PRO A 387 0.65 -11.22 -10.50
C PRO A 387 1.62 -10.79 -9.40
N CYS A 388 1.19 -9.94 -8.48
CA CYS A 388 2.02 -9.40 -7.39
C CYS A 388 2.57 -10.50 -6.47
N LEU A 389 1.85 -11.60 -6.32
CA LEU A 389 2.25 -12.72 -5.44
C LEU A 389 2.66 -13.99 -6.22
N GLY A 390 2.77 -13.90 -7.55
CA GLY A 390 3.08 -15.06 -8.38
C GLY A 390 1.98 -16.13 -8.39
N GLY A 391 0.76 -15.75 -8.04
CA GLY A 391 -0.37 -16.66 -7.89
C GLY A 391 -1.27 -16.78 -9.11
N HIS A 392 -1.27 -15.79 -9.99
CA HIS A 392 -2.19 -15.72 -11.12
C HIS A 392 -1.61 -14.81 -12.21
N MET A 393 -1.47 -15.29 -13.42
CA MET A 393 -0.88 -14.66 -14.63
C MET A 393 0.50 -13.99 -14.40
N GLY A 394 1.24 -13.74 -15.47
CA GLY A 394 2.52 -13.03 -15.43
C GLY A 394 3.61 -13.70 -14.59
N ILE A 395 3.53 -15.01 -14.38
CA ILE A 395 4.47 -15.78 -13.57
C ILE A 395 5.81 -15.88 -14.33
N LEU A 396 6.90 -15.58 -13.61
CA LEU A 396 8.26 -15.60 -14.15
C LEU A 396 8.85 -17.01 -14.13
N ALA A 397 9.51 -17.37 -15.23
CA ALA A 397 10.34 -18.56 -15.31
C ALA A 397 11.73 -18.35 -14.68
N LYS A 398 12.51 -19.43 -14.62
CA LYS A 398 13.90 -19.41 -14.15
C LYS A 398 14.75 -18.37 -14.91
N GLY A 399 15.41 -17.47 -14.20
CA GLY A 399 16.32 -16.47 -14.75
C GLY A 399 15.65 -15.29 -15.44
N GLU A 400 14.32 -15.24 -15.49
CA GLU A 400 13.61 -14.06 -16.01
C GLU A 400 13.64 -12.88 -15.04
N ARG A 401 13.68 -11.67 -15.61
CA ARG A 401 13.70 -10.39 -14.90
C ARG A 401 12.46 -9.58 -15.23
N ALA A 402 11.82 -9.03 -14.20
CA ALA A 402 10.68 -8.15 -14.37
C ALA A 402 10.88 -6.81 -13.67
N VAL A 403 10.50 -5.72 -14.33
CA VAL A 403 10.21 -4.46 -13.66
C VAL A 403 8.73 -4.42 -13.30
N ALA A 404 8.41 -4.13 -12.05
CA ALA A 404 7.03 -4.17 -11.57
C ALA A 404 6.70 -2.97 -10.68
N THR A 405 5.48 -2.48 -10.79
CA THR A 405 4.95 -1.45 -9.90
C THR A 405 4.32 -2.05 -8.63
N THR A 406 4.52 -3.34 -8.41
CA THR A 406 4.13 -4.05 -7.20
C THR A 406 4.95 -3.61 -5.98
N ASN A 407 4.72 -4.20 -4.82
CA ASN A 407 5.30 -3.73 -3.55
C ASN A 407 6.43 -4.60 -3.00
N ARG A 408 6.63 -5.83 -3.48
CA ARG A 408 7.61 -6.79 -2.97
C ARG A 408 8.44 -7.43 -4.08
N ASN A 409 9.72 -7.67 -3.79
CA ASN A 409 10.67 -8.30 -4.72
C ASN A 409 11.49 -9.43 -4.07
N PHE A 410 10.94 -10.08 -3.05
CA PHE A 410 11.58 -11.21 -2.37
C PHE A 410 11.81 -12.38 -3.34
N VAL A 411 12.71 -13.29 -2.96
CA VAL A 411 13.00 -14.52 -3.72
C VAL A 411 11.69 -15.27 -4.03
N GLY A 412 11.46 -15.56 -5.31
CA GLY A 412 10.29 -16.28 -5.78
C GLY A 412 8.97 -15.50 -5.75
N ARG A 413 9.01 -14.19 -5.49
CA ARG A 413 7.78 -13.40 -5.31
C ARG A 413 6.82 -13.43 -6.50
N MET A 414 7.31 -13.43 -7.72
CA MET A 414 6.50 -13.44 -8.94
C MET A 414 6.65 -14.73 -9.77
N GLY A 415 7.17 -15.81 -9.17
CA GLY A 415 7.33 -17.08 -9.88
C GLY A 415 8.52 -17.89 -9.41
N HIS A 416 9.41 -18.26 -10.34
CA HIS A 416 10.56 -19.12 -10.04
C HIS A 416 11.50 -18.45 -9.01
N PRO A 417 12.07 -19.20 -8.02
CA PRO A 417 12.98 -18.63 -7.02
C PRO A 417 14.22 -17.95 -7.60
N GLU A 418 14.68 -18.36 -8.78
CA GLU A 418 15.80 -17.74 -9.49
C GLU A 418 15.36 -16.63 -10.48
N SER A 419 14.11 -16.17 -10.40
CA SER A 419 13.68 -14.96 -11.11
C SER A 419 13.97 -13.72 -10.27
N GLU A 420 14.05 -12.57 -10.93
CA GLU A 420 14.38 -11.30 -10.31
C GLU A 420 13.27 -10.27 -10.56
N VAL A 421 12.81 -9.61 -9.51
CA VAL A 421 11.82 -8.54 -9.59
C VAL A 421 12.44 -7.22 -9.15
N TYR A 422 12.28 -6.19 -9.98
CA TYR A 422 12.75 -4.83 -9.76
C TYR A 422 11.53 -3.93 -9.53
N LEU A 423 11.44 -3.31 -8.36
CA LEU A 423 10.30 -2.43 -8.04
C LEU A 423 10.56 -1.03 -8.58
N ALA A 424 9.59 -0.46 -9.28
CA ALA A 424 9.70 0.86 -9.86
C ALA A 424 8.34 1.58 -9.93
N SER A 425 8.37 2.89 -10.19
CA SER A 425 7.17 3.67 -10.49
C SER A 425 6.60 3.31 -11.88
N PRO A 426 5.30 3.61 -12.13
CA PRO A 426 4.69 3.45 -13.45
C PRO A 426 5.47 4.11 -14.58
N ALA A 427 6.05 5.29 -14.34
CA ALA A 427 6.87 6.02 -15.31
C ALA A 427 8.12 5.22 -15.73
N VAL A 428 8.88 4.73 -14.76
CA VAL A 428 10.08 3.91 -14.99
C VAL A 428 9.71 2.54 -15.60
N ALA A 429 8.64 1.92 -15.13
CA ALA A 429 8.17 0.64 -15.65
C ALA A 429 7.78 0.74 -17.14
N ALA A 430 7.03 1.77 -17.52
CA ALA A 430 6.63 2.03 -18.90
C ALA A 430 7.85 2.31 -19.80
N ALA A 431 8.81 3.14 -19.35
CA ALA A 431 10.03 3.40 -20.09
C ALA A 431 10.88 2.12 -20.28
N SER A 432 10.98 1.32 -19.24
CA SER A 432 11.69 0.03 -19.28
C SER A 432 11.05 -0.96 -20.24
N ALA A 433 9.72 -0.95 -20.38
CA ALA A 433 9.01 -1.78 -21.35
C ALA A 433 9.39 -1.41 -22.81
N VAL A 434 9.56 -0.13 -23.10
CA VAL A 434 9.94 0.37 -24.44
C VAL A 434 11.39 0.03 -24.79
N THR A 435 12.31 0.14 -23.83
CA THR A 435 13.75 -0.07 -24.07
C THR A 435 14.20 -1.52 -23.93
N GLY A 436 13.43 -2.35 -23.20
CA GLY A 436 13.82 -3.72 -22.86
C GLY A 436 14.86 -3.83 -21.74
N LYS A 437 15.14 -2.72 -21.05
CA LYS A 437 16.05 -2.62 -19.90
C LYS A 437 15.54 -1.59 -18.90
N ILE A 438 16.06 -1.58 -17.68
CA ILE A 438 15.72 -0.54 -16.70
C ILE A 438 16.10 0.82 -17.30
N SER A 439 15.10 1.71 -17.44
CA SER A 439 15.24 3.04 -18.04
C SER A 439 14.28 4.05 -17.42
N GLN A 440 14.69 5.30 -17.39
CA GLN A 440 13.82 6.41 -17.01
C GLN A 440 13.15 7.05 -18.23
N PRO A 441 11.99 7.72 -18.07
CA PRO A 441 11.23 8.28 -19.19
C PRO A 441 12.01 9.23 -20.09
N VAL A 442 12.90 10.05 -19.52
CA VAL A 442 13.71 11.02 -20.29
C VAL A 442 14.65 10.37 -21.32
N GLU A 443 14.90 9.06 -21.24
CA GLU A 443 15.71 8.32 -22.20
C GLU A 443 14.96 8.01 -23.51
N ILE A 444 13.63 8.15 -23.50
CA ILE A 444 12.75 7.76 -24.63
C ILE A 444 11.80 8.87 -25.09
N MET A 445 11.83 10.02 -24.43
CA MET A 445 10.96 11.18 -24.73
C MET A 445 11.53 12.06 -25.85
#